data_fd283f6644736c9e76deedaf0fd6989e
#
_entry.id   fd283f6644736c9e76deedaf0fd6989e
#
_cell.length_a   1.000
_cell.length_b   1.000
_cell.length_c   1.000
_cell.angle_alpha   90.00
_cell.angle_beta   90.00
_cell.angle_gamma   90.00
#
_symmetry.space_group_name_H-M   'P 1'
#
loop_
_entity.id
_entity.type
_entity.pdbx_description
1 polymer ?
#
loop_
_entity_poly.entity_id
_entity_poly.type
_entity_poly.pdbx_seq_one_letter_code
_entity_poly.pdbx_strand_id
1 'polypeptide(L)'
;MPYAFSNRSLDRLQTCHQDLILLMRSALIDPECPSDITVLEGHRNKARQNQMVDEGKSQLDWPHSRHNTWPSMAVDVAPYILGAVSWDWDYYHPLAAHIRATWNRLQQDGATTGQYTLEWGGTWTTLKDGPHYQLNPV
;
A
#
# COMPACT_ATOMS: atom_id res chain seq x y z
N MET A 1 10.93 0.23 20.28
CA MET A 1 9.46 0.24 20.38
C MET A 1 8.88 -0.03 19.01
N PRO A 2 7.93 -0.96 18.88
CA PRO A 2 7.28 -1.16 17.59
C PRO A 2 6.44 0.06 17.24
N TYR A 3 6.32 0.32 15.96
CA TYR A 3 5.45 1.36 15.45
C TYR A 3 3.99 0.93 15.56
N ALA A 4 3.08 1.90 15.48
CA ALA A 4 1.65 1.63 15.49
C ALA A 4 0.96 2.57 14.50
N PHE A 5 -0.05 2.05 13.78
CA PHE A 5 -0.85 2.90 12.89
C PHE A 5 -1.69 3.90 13.68
N SER A 6 -1.77 5.13 13.16
CA SER A 6 -2.73 6.12 13.64
C SER A 6 -4.16 5.64 13.35
N ASN A 7 -5.14 6.25 14.03
CA ASN A 7 -6.54 5.95 13.75
C ASN A 7 -6.92 6.24 12.30
N ARG A 8 -6.39 7.32 11.73
CA ARG A 8 -6.61 7.66 10.33
C ARG A 8 -6.06 6.58 9.39
N SER A 9 -4.84 6.08 9.67
CA SER A 9 -4.27 4.99 8.89
C SER A 9 -5.11 3.71 8.99
N LEU A 10 -5.58 3.37 10.19
CA LEU A 10 -6.42 2.19 10.38
C LEU A 10 -7.76 2.32 9.65
N ASP A 11 -8.38 3.50 9.67
CA ASP A 11 -9.64 3.75 8.96
C ASP A 11 -9.49 3.53 7.46
N ARG A 12 -8.35 3.97 6.90
CA ARG A 12 -8.06 3.79 5.47
C ARG A 12 -7.71 2.34 5.15
N LEU A 13 -6.89 1.71 5.97
CA LEU A 13 -6.44 0.33 5.75
C LEU A 13 -7.60 -0.66 5.79
N GLN A 14 -8.58 -0.46 6.69
CA GLN A 14 -9.72 -1.38 6.81
C GLN A 14 -10.61 -1.40 5.57
N THR A 15 -10.47 -0.46 4.63
CA THR A 15 -11.21 -0.46 3.37
C THR A 15 -10.58 -1.38 2.32
N CYS A 16 -9.42 -1.96 2.63
CA CYS A 16 -8.66 -2.81 1.72
C CYS A 16 -9.02 -4.29 1.89
N HIS A 17 -8.63 -5.09 0.89
CA HIS A 17 -8.71 -6.55 0.96
C HIS A 17 -7.93 -7.07 2.17
N GLN A 18 -8.42 -8.17 2.76
CA GLN A 18 -7.83 -8.75 3.97
C GLN A 18 -6.33 -9.07 3.85
N ASP A 19 -5.87 -9.47 2.65
CA ASP A 19 -4.47 -9.78 2.44
C ASP A 19 -3.58 -8.52 2.53
N LEU A 20 -4.10 -7.35 2.10
CA LEU A 20 -3.39 -6.08 2.25
C LEU A 20 -3.37 -5.61 3.70
N ILE A 21 -4.47 -5.81 4.42
CA ILE A 21 -4.53 -5.48 5.85
C ILE A 21 -3.50 -6.31 6.62
N LEU A 22 -3.50 -7.62 6.38
CA LEU A 22 -2.54 -8.52 7.01
C LEU A 22 -1.10 -8.12 6.70
N LEU A 23 -0.82 -7.85 5.43
CA LEU A 23 0.50 -7.45 4.96
C LEU A 23 1.02 -6.23 5.70
N MET A 24 0.25 -5.15 5.69
CA MET A 24 0.71 -3.88 6.26
C MET A 24 0.81 -3.94 7.78
N ARG A 25 -0.10 -4.63 8.45
CA ARG A 25 0.00 -4.83 9.90
C ARG A 25 1.23 -5.65 10.26
N SER A 26 1.48 -6.72 9.53
CA SER A 26 2.65 -7.59 9.79
C SER A 26 3.95 -6.84 9.53
N ALA A 27 4.01 -6.07 8.44
CA ALA A 27 5.21 -5.28 8.12
C ALA A 27 5.52 -4.23 9.18
N LEU A 28 4.49 -3.55 9.68
CA LEU A 28 4.68 -2.44 10.62
C LEU A 28 5.18 -2.91 11.98
N ILE A 29 4.62 -4.02 12.50
CA ILE A 29 5.00 -4.51 13.85
C ILE A 29 6.31 -5.27 13.87
N ASP A 30 6.87 -5.62 12.72
CA ASP A 30 8.14 -6.30 12.63
C ASP A 30 9.25 -5.38 13.15
N PRO A 31 10.10 -5.84 14.10
CA PRO A 31 11.20 -5.01 14.61
C PRO A 31 12.16 -4.53 13.53
N GLU A 32 12.22 -5.20 12.38
CA GLU A 32 13.09 -4.84 11.27
C GLU A 32 12.44 -3.82 10.33
N CYS A 33 11.22 -3.38 10.59
CA CYS A 33 10.58 -2.34 9.77
C CYS A 33 11.44 -1.09 9.76
N PRO A 34 11.89 -0.62 8.57
CA PRO A 34 12.89 0.44 8.51
C PRO A 34 12.38 1.83 8.91
N SER A 35 11.06 2.03 8.95
CA SER A 35 10.45 3.30 9.35
C SER A 35 9.01 3.07 9.76
N ASP A 36 8.44 4.07 10.44
CA ASP A 36 6.99 4.11 10.65
C ASP A 36 6.28 4.26 9.30
N ILE A 37 5.02 3.86 9.24
CA ILE A 37 4.23 3.85 8.00
C ILE A 37 2.93 4.60 8.23
N THR A 38 2.58 5.46 7.28
CA THR A 38 1.26 6.09 7.21
C THR A 38 0.51 5.52 6.01
N VAL A 39 -0.75 5.13 6.22
CA VAL A 39 -1.62 4.73 5.12
C VAL A 39 -2.25 6.00 4.54
N LEU A 40 -1.98 6.25 3.27
CA LEU A 40 -2.46 7.44 2.56
C LEU A 40 -3.84 7.23 1.96
N GLU A 41 -4.08 6.05 1.38
CA GLU A 41 -5.35 5.76 0.71
C GLU A 41 -5.58 4.25 0.60
N GLY A 42 -6.83 3.83 0.85
CA GLY A 42 -7.32 2.48 0.55
C GLY A 42 -8.34 2.56 -0.57
N HIS A 43 -9.63 2.30 -0.27
CA HIS A 43 -10.70 2.39 -1.28
C HIS A 43 -10.85 3.83 -1.80
N ARG A 44 -11.06 3.92 -3.12
CA ARG A 44 -11.27 5.19 -3.82
C ARG A 44 -12.55 5.10 -4.63
N ASN A 45 -13.53 5.97 -4.32
CA ASN A 45 -14.80 6.01 -5.05
C ASN A 45 -14.64 6.73 -6.40
N LYS A 46 -15.74 6.76 -7.18
CA LYS A 46 -15.74 7.37 -8.51
C LYS A 46 -15.34 8.85 -8.47
N ALA A 47 -15.90 9.62 -7.55
CA ALA A 47 -15.62 11.05 -7.45
C ALA A 47 -14.14 11.30 -7.16
N ARG A 48 -13.56 10.54 -6.24
CA ARG A 48 -12.14 10.64 -5.90
C ARG A 48 -11.26 10.21 -7.07
N GLN A 49 -11.61 9.13 -7.78
CA GLN A 49 -10.86 8.68 -8.94
C GLN A 49 -10.85 9.73 -10.04
N ASN A 50 -12.01 10.32 -10.33
CA ASN A 50 -12.12 11.39 -11.32
C ASN A 50 -11.26 12.60 -10.92
N GLN A 51 -11.23 12.96 -9.63
CA GLN A 51 -10.38 14.02 -9.12
C GLN A 51 -8.91 13.73 -9.36
N MET A 52 -8.48 12.47 -9.10
CA MET A 52 -7.07 12.06 -9.30
C MET A 52 -6.67 12.16 -10.76
N VAL A 53 -7.55 11.78 -11.68
CA VAL A 53 -7.30 11.92 -13.12
C VAL A 53 -7.21 13.40 -13.50
N ASP A 54 -8.14 14.22 -13.05
CA ASP A 54 -8.16 15.66 -13.35
C ASP A 54 -6.91 16.38 -12.82
N GLU A 55 -6.37 15.93 -11.69
CA GLU A 55 -5.15 16.50 -11.09
C GLU A 55 -3.87 15.91 -11.67
N GLY A 56 -3.98 14.98 -12.64
CA GLY A 56 -2.83 14.32 -13.25
C GLY A 56 -2.14 13.29 -12.37
N LYS A 57 -2.77 12.88 -11.26
CA LYS A 57 -2.21 11.92 -10.30
C LYS A 57 -2.54 10.47 -10.65
N SER A 58 -3.46 10.23 -11.57
CA SER A 58 -3.79 8.90 -12.08
C SER A 58 -4.04 8.99 -13.58
N GLN A 59 -3.66 7.92 -14.27
CA GLN A 59 -3.94 7.75 -15.71
C GLN A 59 -5.13 6.83 -15.95
N LEU A 60 -5.73 6.28 -14.89
CA LEU A 60 -6.82 5.32 -15.00
C LEU A 60 -8.16 5.98 -14.68
N ASP A 61 -9.09 5.89 -15.63
CA ASP A 61 -10.47 6.31 -15.42
C ASP A 61 -11.20 5.30 -14.52
N TRP A 62 -12.13 5.80 -13.71
CA TRP A 62 -12.99 4.92 -12.93
C TRP A 62 -13.80 4.03 -13.86
N PRO A 63 -13.95 2.73 -13.59
CA PRO A 63 -13.56 1.96 -12.40
C PRO A 63 -12.28 1.12 -12.60
N HIS A 64 -11.30 1.57 -13.37
CA HIS A 64 -10.17 0.78 -13.82
C HIS A 64 -8.98 0.77 -12.84
N SER A 65 -8.97 1.62 -11.81
CA SER A 65 -7.94 1.58 -10.77
C SER A 65 -8.20 0.44 -9.79
N ARG A 66 -7.14 -0.20 -9.31
CA ARG A 66 -7.25 -1.22 -8.25
C ARG A 66 -7.81 -0.65 -6.94
N HIS A 67 -7.71 0.66 -6.74
CA HIS A 67 -8.34 1.35 -5.59
C HIS A 67 -9.87 1.41 -5.71
N ASN A 68 -10.45 1.17 -6.87
CA ASN A 68 -11.88 1.38 -7.12
C ASN A 68 -12.76 0.21 -6.72
N THR A 69 -12.21 -0.98 -6.50
CA THR A 69 -12.99 -2.13 -6.05
C THR A 69 -13.29 -2.04 -4.56
N TRP A 70 -14.30 -2.77 -4.10
CA TRP A 70 -14.60 -2.90 -2.68
C TRP A 70 -14.60 -4.37 -2.31
N PRO A 71 -13.77 -4.83 -1.35
CA PRO A 71 -12.68 -4.07 -0.74
C PRO A 71 -11.63 -3.64 -1.77
N SER A 72 -10.83 -2.61 -1.42
CA SER A 72 -9.79 -2.12 -2.32
C SER A 72 -8.71 -3.18 -2.55
N MET A 73 -8.31 -3.33 -3.80
CA MET A 73 -7.21 -4.22 -4.19
C MET A 73 -5.88 -3.48 -4.26
N ALA A 74 -5.86 -2.20 -3.85
CA ALA A 74 -4.66 -1.41 -3.76
C ALA A 74 -4.63 -0.59 -2.48
N VAL A 75 -3.44 -0.30 -2.00
CA VAL A 75 -3.20 0.56 -0.84
C VAL A 75 -2.00 1.45 -1.12
N ASP A 76 -2.11 2.72 -0.75
CA ASP A 76 -0.99 3.67 -0.81
C ASP A 76 -0.48 3.89 0.61
N VAL A 77 0.81 3.68 0.80
CA VAL A 77 1.49 3.89 2.09
C VAL A 77 2.74 4.72 1.89
N ALA A 78 3.13 5.45 2.92
CA ALA A 78 4.32 6.28 2.89
C ALA A 78 5.14 6.11 4.16
N PRO A 79 6.48 6.22 4.07
CA PRO A 79 7.31 6.29 5.27
C PRO A 79 7.01 7.57 6.03
N TYR A 80 6.86 7.42 7.37
CA TYR A 80 6.61 8.53 8.28
C TYR A 80 7.89 8.79 9.05
N ILE A 81 8.56 9.89 8.72
CA ILE A 81 9.91 10.20 9.20
C ILE A 81 9.87 11.50 9.99
N LEU A 82 10.33 11.46 11.24
CA LEU A 82 10.43 12.64 12.11
C LEU A 82 9.14 13.47 12.15
N GLY A 83 8.00 12.77 12.24
CA GLY A 83 6.71 13.42 12.41
C GLY A 83 6.05 13.90 11.11
N ALA A 84 6.52 13.46 9.95
CA ALA A 84 5.93 13.83 8.66
C ALA A 84 6.07 12.72 7.62
N VAL A 85 5.14 12.71 6.66
CA VAL A 85 5.25 11.84 5.49
C VAL A 85 6.47 12.27 4.68
N SER A 86 7.31 11.31 4.31
CA SER A 86 8.45 11.55 3.43
C SER A 86 8.12 11.12 2.00
N TRP A 87 8.60 11.90 1.03
CA TRP A 87 8.51 11.59 -0.39
C TRP A 87 9.89 11.24 -0.98
N ASP A 88 10.89 11.09 -0.11
CA ASP A 88 12.27 10.77 -0.50
C ASP A 88 12.37 9.29 -0.85
N TRP A 89 12.81 8.97 -2.07
CA TRP A 89 12.97 7.60 -2.54
C TRP A 89 13.94 6.77 -1.72
N ASP A 90 14.88 7.41 -1.03
CA ASP A 90 15.82 6.73 -0.13
C ASP A 90 15.11 6.00 1.01
N TYR A 91 13.90 6.43 1.37
CA TYR A 91 13.06 5.75 2.36
C TYR A 91 12.10 4.73 1.73
N TYR A 92 11.68 4.96 0.47
CA TYR A 92 10.74 4.06 -0.20
C TYR A 92 11.38 2.73 -0.58
N HIS A 93 12.64 2.73 -1.05
CA HIS A 93 13.31 1.49 -1.44
C HIS A 93 13.47 0.50 -0.29
N PRO A 94 14.01 0.91 0.88
CA PRO A 94 14.11 -0.02 2.02
C PRO A 94 12.73 -0.48 2.51
N LEU A 95 11.75 0.41 2.54
CA LEU A 95 10.40 0.08 2.98
C LEU A 95 9.77 -0.95 2.03
N ALA A 96 9.90 -0.74 0.73
CA ALA A 96 9.38 -1.68 -0.26
C ALA A 96 10.05 -3.05 -0.16
N ALA A 97 11.35 -3.09 0.04
CA ALA A 97 12.07 -4.34 0.23
C ALA A 97 11.51 -5.10 1.44
N HIS A 98 11.27 -4.40 2.55
CA HIS A 98 10.71 -4.98 3.76
C HIS A 98 9.28 -5.48 3.55
N ILE A 99 8.42 -4.67 2.93
CA ILE A 99 7.03 -5.05 2.65
C ILE A 99 6.97 -6.27 1.74
N ARG A 100 7.78 -6.29 0.68
CA ARG A 100 7.80 -7.41 -0.26
C ARG A 100 8.33 -8.70 0.38
N ALA A 101 9.34 -8.60 1.24
CA ALA A 101 9.83 -9.75 2.00
C ALA A 101 8.77 -10.27 2.98
N THR A 102 8.04 -9.36 3.62
CA THR A 102 6.91 -9.71 4.49
C THR A 102 5.83 -10.45 3.71
N TRP A 103 5.48 -9.98 2.52
CA TRP A 103 4.51 -10.65 1.66
C TRP A 103 4.94 -12.07 1.33
N ASN A 104 6.18 -12.25 0.90
CA ASN A 104 6.70 -13.58 0.55
C ASN A 104 6.64 -14.54 1.73
N ARG A 105 7.00 -14.08 2.93
CA ARG A 105 6.92 -14.88 4.15
C ARG A 105 5.48 -15.29 4.46
N LEU A 106 4.55 -14.34 4.39
CA LEU A 106 3.13 -14.61 4.65
C LEU A 106 2.55 -15.60 3.65
N GLN A 107 2.94 -15.51 2.38
CA GLN A 107 2.53 -16.47 1.34
C GLN A 107 3.07 -17.86 1.64
N GLN A 108 4.34 -17.98 1.98
CA GLN A 108 4.97 -19.25 2.30
C GLN A 108 4.35 -19.91 3.53
N ASP A 109 3.95 -19.10 4.51
CA ASP A 109 3.34 -19.57 5.75
C ASP A 109 1.85 -19.93 5.57
N GLY A 110 1.27 -19.67 4.40
CA GLY A 110 -0.14 -19.91 4.14
C GLY A 110 -1.05 -18.94 4.87
N ALA A 111 -0.54 -17.77 5.27
CA ALA A 111 -1.32 -16.78 6.02
C ALA A 111 -2.21 -15.91 5.13
N THR A 112 -1.92 -15.82 3.83
CA THR A 112 -2.76 -15.10 2.87
C THR A 112 -3.79 -16.04 2.26
N THR A 113 -4.72 -15.47 1.47
CA THR A 113 -5.71 -16.29 0.74
C THR A 113 -5.08 -17.16 -0.34
N GLY A 114 -3.85 -16.86 -0.76
CA GLY A 114 -3.17 -17.58 -1.84
C GLY A 114 -3.67 -17.22 -3.24
N GLN A 115 -4.59 -16.26 -3.36
CA GLN A 115 -5.26 -15.92 -4.62
C GLN A 115 -4.60 -14.78 -5.39
N TYR A 116 -3.61 -14.12 -4.79
CA TYR A 116 -3.03 -12.89 -5.36
C TYR A 116 -1.52 -12.89 -5.30
N THR A 117 -0.92 -12.09 -6.20
CA THR A 117 0.47 -11.66 -6.13
C THR A 117 0.50 -10.17 -5.77
N LEU A 118 1.63 -9.70 -5.25
CA LEU A 118 1.81 -8.31 -4.87
C LEU A 118 2.64 -7.59 -5.91
N GLU A 119 2.17 -6.42 -6.33
CA GLU A 119 2.92 -5.55 -7.23
C GLU A 119 3.15 -4.20 -6.55
N TRP A 120 4.39 -3.70 -6.63
CA TRP A 120 4.78 -2.38 -6.12
C TRP A 120 4.93 -1.39 -7.28
N GLY A 121 4.29 -0.23 -7.15
CA GLY A 121 4.32 0.80 -8.19
C GLY A 121 5.69 1.41 -8.45
N GLY A 122 6.63 1.25 -7.52
CA GLY A 122 8.00 1.72 -7.71
C GLY A 122 8.78 0.96 -8.78
N THR A 123 8.31 -0.23 -9.19
CA THR A 123 8.93 -0.99 -10.28
C THR A 123 8.40 -0.62 -11.66
N TRP A 124 7.40 0.25 -11.74
CA TRP A 124 6.82 0.65 -13.02
C TRP A 124 7.81 1.44 -13.85
N THR A 125 7.76 1.27 -15.17
CA THR A 125 8.67 1.95 -16.10
C THR A 125 8.18 3.35 -16.45
N THR A 126 6.86 3.55 -16.41
CA THR A 126 6.23 4.87 -16.59
C THR A 126 5.44 5.19 -15.34
N LEU A 127 5.44 6.47 -14.95
CA LEU A 127 4.71 6.99 -13.79
C LEU A 127 4.95 6.12 -12.54
N LYS A 128 6.22 6.03 -12.13
CA LYS A 128 6.59 5.30 -10.91
C LYS A 128 5.84 5.84 -9.72
N ASP A 129 5.27 4.93 -8.92
CA ASP A 129 4.43 5.26 -7.78
C ASP A 129 4.95 4.52 -6.54
N GLY A 130 5.83 5.18 -5.79
CA GLY A 130 6.47 4.60 -4.62
C GLY A 130 5.50 4.20 -3.50
N PRO A 131 4.43 4.96 -3.22
CA PRO A 131 3.45 4.58 -2.21
C PRO A 131 2.58 3.37 -2.59
N HIS A 132 2.44 3.05 -3.87
CA HIS A 132 1.40 2.15 -4.37
C HIS A 132 1.77 0.67 -4.29
N TYR A 133 0.89 -0.11 -3.66
CA TYR A 133 0.94 -1.57 -3.63
C TYR A 133 -0.42 -2.11 -4.07
N GLN A 134 -0.43 -3.11 -4.96
CA GLN A 134 -1.68 -3.70 -5.42
C GLN A 134 -1.61 -5.22 -5.48
N LEU A 135 -2.80 -5.83 -5.35
CA LEU A 135 -2.99 -7.26 -5.53
C LEU A 135 -3.44 -7.54 -6.96
N ASN A 136 -2.76 -8.49 -7.59
CA ASN A 136 -3.13 -9.00 -8.90
C ASN A 136 -3.53 -10.47 -8.76
N PRO A 137 -4.59 -10.94 -9.44
CA PRO A 137 -4.94 -12.36 -9.40
C PRO A 137 -3.79 -13.24 -9.87
N VAL A 138 -3.65 -14.37 -9.22
CA VAL A 138 -2.65 -15.38 -9.59
C VAL A 138 -2.96 -15.96 -10.97
#